data_e0124be79d9a26e52dc92597cbcc2652
#
_entry.id   e0124be79d9a26e52dc92597cbcc2652
#
_cell.length_a   1.000
_cell.length_b   1.000
_cell.length_c   1.000
_cell.angle_alpha   90.00
_cell.angle_beta   90.00
_cell.angle_gamma   90.00
#
_symmetry.space_group_name_H-M   'P 1'
#
loop_
_entity.id
_entity.type
_entity.pdbx_description
1 polymer ?
#
loop_
_entity_poly.entity_id
_entity_poly.type
_entity_poly.pdbx_seq_one_letter_code
_entity_poly.pdbx_strand_id
1 'polypeptide(L)'
;MNREEALHIFEHSEEIVSADAVNASIVRMADAIRADIGDAFPLVLSVMGGAAVFTGMLLPHLDFPLEFDYIHLTRYRNTTQGSPDMHWRVAPRESVKDRVVLVLDDILDEGETMAAIRDRILDMGAKRFMSAVLCEKTLAKAKPLHPDFCGFTVPDRYVFGCGMDAKGYWRNLPTIRALTANI
;
A
#
# COMPACT_ATOMS: atom_id res chain seq x y z
N MET A 1 17.46 -17.95 -1.37
CA MET A 1 16.57 -17.59 -0.22
C MET A 1 16.41 -18.86 0.61
N ASN A 2 16.65 -18.78 1.92
CA ASN A 2 16.54 -19.94 2.80
C ASN A 2 15.94 -19.51 4.17
N ARG A 3 15.59 -20.50 4.98
CA ARG A 3 14.94 -20.29 6.29
C ARG A 3 15.85 -19.55 7.29
N GLU A 4 17.15 -19.80 7.24
CA GLU A 4 18.13 -19.19 8.15
C GLU A 4 18.24 -17.67 7.92
N GLU A 5 18.27 -17.25 6.65
CA GLU A 5 18.23 -15.83 6.29
C GLU A 5 16.93 -15.14 6.79
N ALA A 6 15.78 -15.79 6.65
CA ALA A 6 14.53 -15.26 7.12
C ALA A 6 14.52 -15.09 8.65
N LEU A 7 15.03 -16.07 9.40
CA LEU A 7 15.14 -15.99 10.87
C LEU A 7 16.13 -14.90 11.30
N HIS A 8 17.28 -14.79 10.62
CA HIS A 8 18.24 -13.74 10.88
C HIS A 8 17.63 -12.32 10.72
N ILE A 9 16.86 -12.09 9.67
CA ILE A 9 16.11 -10.84 9.47
C ILE A 9 15.18 -10.56 10.66
N PHE A 10 14.44 -11.56 11.10
CA PHE A 10 13.49 -11.40 12.21
C PHE A 10 14.20 -11.08 13.53
N GLU A 11 15.28 -11.80 13.85
CA GLU A 11 16.08 -11.62 15.08
C GLU A 11 16.75 -10.23 15.14
N HIS A 12 17.08 -9.64 13.97
CA HIS A 12 17.69 -8.31 13.87
C HIS A 12 16.65 -7.22 13.56
N SER A 13 15.44 -7.40 14.02
CA SER A 13 14.35 -6.42 13.88
C SER A 13 13.65 -6.19 15.22
N GLU A 14 13.01 -5.06 15.35
CA GLU A 14 12.14 -4.73 16.47
C GLU A 14 10.70 -4.52 16.00
N GLU A 15 9.75 -4.83 16.84
CA GLU A 15 8.35 -4.50 16.61
C GLU A 15 8.14 -3.00 16.84
N ILE A 16 7.64 -2.30 15.82
CA ILE A 16 7.35 -0.86 15.91
C ILE A 16 5.85 -0.58 15.97
N VAL A 17 5.00 -1.53 15.52
CA VAL A 17 3.54 -1.47 15.66
C VAL A 17 3.02 -2.86 15.99
N SER A 18 2.27 -2.97 17.10
CA SER A 18 1.66 -4.23 17.51
C SER A 18 0.46 -4.62 16.63
N ALA A 19 0.08 -5.91 16.66
CA ALA A 19 -1.09 -6.41 15.94
C ALA A 19 -2.40 -5.72 16.37
N ASP A 20 -2.55 -5.45 17.68
CA ASP A 20 -3.74 -4.74 18.19
C ASP A 20 -3.81 -3.29 17.67
N ALA A 21 -2.67 -2.60 17.61
CA ALA A 21 -2.60 -1.26 17.03
C ALA A 21 -2.93 -1.28 15.51
N VAL A 22 -2.45 -2.29 14.78
CA VAL A 22 -2.81 -2.49 13.37
C VAL A 22 -4.31 -2.66 13.23
N ASN A 23 -4.93 -3.58 13.98
CA ASN A 23 -6.38 -3.82 13.92
C ASN A 23 -7.19 -2.56 14.26
N ALA A 24 -6.81 -1.82 15.30
CA ALA A 24 -7.48 -0.57 15.65
C ALA A 24 -7.34 0.49 14.56
N SER A 25 -6.20 0.54 13.87
CA SER A 25 -5.98 1.45 12.74
C SER A 25 -6.85 1.11 11.53
N ILE A 26 -7.00 -0.19 11.22
CA ILE A 26 -7.88 -0.67 10.15
C ILE A 26 -9.32 -0.20 10.36
N VAL A 27 -9.86 -0.35 11.58
CA VAL A 27 -11.22 0.10 11.89
C VAL A 27 -11.36 1.62 11.70
N ARG A 28 -10.42 2.40 12.24
CA ARG A 28 -10.40 3.87 12.06
C ARG A 28 -10.36 4.29 10.60
N MET A 29 -9.53 3.61 9.79
CA MET A 29 -9.42 3.89 8.35
C MET A 29 -10.73 3.56 7.63
N ALA A 30 -11.35 2.42 7.96
CA ALA A 30 -12.63 2.02 7.38
C ALA A 30 -13.73 3.05 7.67
N ASP A 31 -13.81 3.55 8.90
CA ASP A 31 -14.76 4.60 9.28
C ASP A 31 -14.54 5.91 8.49
N ALA A 32 -13.28 6.32 8.33
CA ALA A 32 -12.94 7.51 7.55
C ALA A 32 -13.26 7.33 6.06
N ILE A 33 -12.95 6.18 5.47
CA ILE A 33 -13.27 5.85 4.07
C ILE A 33 -14.79 5.83 3.87
N ARG A 34 -15.54 5.19 4.77
CA ARG A 34 -17.01 5.17 4.72
C ARG A 34 -17.60 6.58 4.74
N ALA A 35 -17.10 7.45 5.61
CA ALA A 35 -17.59 8.82 5.75
C ALA A 35 -17.35 9.67 4.48
N ASP A 36 -16.28 9.41 3.72
CA ASP A 36 -15.94 10.19 2.52
C ASP A 36 -16.58 9.61 1.23
N ILE A 37 -16.57 8.29 1.05
CA ILE A 37 -16.96 7.65 -0.23
C ILE A 37 -17.97 6.52 -0.11
N GLY A 38 -18.58 6.29 1.06
CA GLY A 38 -19.52 5.19 1.28
C GLY A 38 -20.74 5.21 0.33
N ASP A 39 -21.18 6.39 -0.07
CA ASP A 39 -22.33 6.59 -0.98
C ASP A 39 -21.92 6.63 -2.47
N ALA A 40 -20.62 6.58 -2.78
CA ALA A 40 -20.13 6.79 -4.14
C ALA A 40 -20.08 5.53 -5.01
N PHE A 41 -20.37 4.34 -4.47
CA PHE A 41 -20.18 3.05 -5.13
C PHE A 41 -18.77 2.95 -5.77
N PRO A 42 -17.70 3.03 -4.96
CA PRO A 42 -16.35 3.13 -5.49
C PRO A 42 -15.86 1.82 -6.13
N LEU A 43 -14.89 1.94 -7.03
CA LEU A 43 -14.01 0.85 -7.43
C LEU A 43 -12.80 0.83 -6.49
N VAL A 44 -12.60 -0.27 -5.78
CA VAL A 44 -11.46 -0.48 -4.89
C VAL A 44 -10.41 -1.33 -5.62
N LEU A 45 -9.19 -0.82 -5.74
CA LEU A 45 -8.08 -1.49 -6.42
C LEU A 45 -6.96 -1.81 -5.42
N SER A 46 -6.62 -3.09 -5.26
CA SER A 46 -5.47 -3.53 -4.46
C SER A 46 -4.19 -3.58 -5.29
N VAL A 47 -3.11 -3.00 -4.80
CA VAL A 47 -1.78 -3.08 -5.42
C VAL A 47 -1.11 -4.41 -5.02
N MET A 48 -1.08 -5.36 -5.94
CA MET A 48 -0.50 -6.68 -5.67
C MET A 48 1.02 -6.66 -5.77
N GLY A 49 1.76 -7.39 -4.93
CA GLY A 49 1.32 -8.36 -3.87
C GLY A 49 1.42 -7.83 -2.42
N GLY A 50 2.02 -6.63 -2.17
CA GLY A 50 2.20 -6.10 -0.83
C GLY A 50 0.85 -5.80 -0.14
N ALA A 51 -0.06 -5.13 -0.83
CA ALA A 51 -1.35 -4.74 -0.28
C ALA A 51 -2.30 -5.90 0.03
N ALA A 52 -1.98 -7.14 -0.33
CA ALA A 52 -2.90 -8.27 -0.18
C ALA A 52 -3.37 -8.48 1.28
N VAL A 53 -2.46 -8.37 2.25
CA VAL A 53 -2.78 -8.53 3.68
C VAL A 53 -3.61 -7.34 4.17
N PHE A 54 -3.16 -6.12 3.90
CA PHE A 54 -3.86 -4.90 4.26
C PHE A 54 -5.29 -4.87 3.67
N THR A 55 -5.43 -5.21 2.40
CA THR A 55 -6.72 -5.31 1.71
C THR A 55 -7.64 -6.32 2.38
N GLY A 56 -7.13 -7.52 2.68
CA GLY A 56 -7.90 -8.57 3.36
C GLY A 56 -8.35 -8.19 4.77
N MET A 57 -7.61 -7.30 5.45
CA MET A 57 -8.00 -6.76 6.74
C MET A 57 -9.02 -5.62 6.62
N LEU A 58 -8.87 -4.73 5.64
CA LEU A 58 -9.70 -3.54 5.49
C LEU A 58 -11.07 -3.82 4.88
N LEU A 59 -11.14 -4.61 3.79
CA LEU A 59 -12.38 -4.86 3.05
C LEU A 59 -13.57 -5.32 3.91
N PRO A 60 -13.40 -6.24 4.89
CA PRO A 60 -14.51 -6.67 5.74
C PRO A 60 -15.14 -5.56 6.59
N HIS A 61 -14.44 -4.44 6.79
CA HIS A 61 -14.93 -3.28 7.53
C HIS A 61 -15.57 -2.19 6.63
N LEU A 62 -15.50 -2.35 5.29
CA LEU A 62 -16.17 -1.46 4.35
C LEU A 62 -17.58 -2.01 4.06
N ASP A 63 -18.53 -1.72 4.91
CA ASP A 63 -19.90 -2.25 4.93
C ASP A 63 -20.87 -1.50 3.99
N PHE A 64 -20.39 -1.06 2.85
CA PHE A 64 -21.15 -0.39 1.80
C PHE A 64 -20.88 -1.03 0.42
N PRO A 65 -21.80 -0.89 -0.55
CA PRO A 65 -21.59 -1.44 -1.89
C PRO A 65 -20.35 -0.87 -2.57
N LEU A 66 -19.48 -1.77 -3.03
CA LEU A 66 -18.26 -1.42 -3.77
C LEU A 66 -17.97 -2.50 -4.83
N GLU A 67 -17.17 -2.15 -5.82
CA GLU A 67 -16.58 -3.11 -6.75
C GLU A 67 -15.10 -3.30 -6.38
N PHE A 68 -14.61 -4.54 -6.43
CA PHE A 68 -13.23 -4.85 -6.09
C PHE A 68 -12.48 -5.46 -7.28
N ASP A 69 -11.26 -4.98 -7.52
CA ASP A 69 -10.31 -5.56 -8.46
C ASP A 69 -8.88 -5.35 -7.95
N TYR A 70 -7.88 -5.74 -8.71
CA TYR A 70 -6.47 -5.55 -8.36
C TYR A 70 -5.65 -5.08 -9.54
N ILE A 71 -4.54 -4.44 -9.23
CA ILE A 71 -3.51 -4.03 -10.17
C ILE A 71 -2.16 -4.58 -9.73
N HIS A 72 -1.25 -4.78 -10.68
CA HIS A 72 0.11 -5.22 -10.37
C HIS A 72 1.10 -4.48 -11.26
N LEU A 73 1.97 -3.71 -10.65
CA LEU A 73 3.05 -3.02 -11.34
C LEU A 73 4.38 -3.25 -10.62
N THR A 74 5.47 -3.20 -11.38
CA THR A 74 6.83 -3.37 -10.88
C THR A 74 7.70 -2.23 -11.38
N ARG A 75 8.63 -1.74 -10.54
CA ARG A 75 9.64 -0.76 -10.95
C ARG A 75 10.83 -1.48 -11.59
N TYR A 76 11.25 -1.05 -12.77
CA TYR A 76 12.53 -1.43 -13.32
C TYR A 76 13.60 -0.42 -12.85
N ARG A 77 14.63 -0.91 -12.11
CA ARG A 77 15.74 -0.06 -11.61
C ARG A 77 16.86 0.18 -12.64
N ASN A 78 16.69 -0.20 -13.91
CA ASN A 78 17.77 -0.25 -14.90
C ASN A 78 17.70 0.86 -15.95
N THR A 79 17.34 2.09 -15.60
CA THR A 79 17.47 3.21 -16.55
C THR A 79 18.33 4.32 -15.98
N THR A 80 19.42 4.59 -16.68
CA THR A 80 20.42 5.63 -16.40
C THR A 80 19.94 7.05 -16.71
N GLN A 81 18.70 7.24 -17.16
CA GLN A 81 18.11 8.57 -17.44
C GLN A 81 16.58 8.53 -17.31
N GLY A 82 16.03 9.34 -16.41
CA GLY A 82 14.58 9.62 -16.32
C GLY A 82 13.83 8.85 -15.24
N SER A 83 12.54 9.11 -15.15
CA SER A 83 11.61 8.49 -14.23
C SER A 83 11.70 6.97 -14.27
N PRO A 84 11.53 6.26 -13.14
CA PRO A 84 11.55 4.80 -13.13
C PRO A 84 10.48 4.26 -14.08
N ASP A 85 10.91 3.39 -15.00
CA ASP A 85 10.00 2.79 -15.98
C ASP A 85 9.06 1.82 -15.26
N MET A 86 7.76 2.16 -15.23
CA MET A 86 6.74 1.39 -14.54
C MET A 86 6.19 0.33 -15.48
N HIS A 87 6.45 -0.94 -15.16
CA HIS A 87 5.92 -2.05 -15.94
C HIS A 87 4.64 -2.61 -15.30
N TRP A 88 3.53 -2.46 -16.01
CA TRP A 88 2.24 -3.01 -15.63
C TRP A 88 2.16 -4.50 -15.98
N ARG A 89 2.11 -5.36 -14.98
CA ARG A 89 1.79 -6.79 -15.15
C ARG A 89 0.28 -7.01 -15.24
N VAL A 90 -0.47 -6.27 -14.44
CA VAL A 90 -1.94 -6.18 -14.52
C VAL A 90 -2.30 -4.71 -14.44
N ALA A 91 -2.77 -4.16 -15.55
CA ALA A 91 -3.20 -2.76 -15.64
C ALA A 91 -4.65 -2.58 -15.12
N PRO A 92 -5.04 -1.35 -14.72
CA PRO A 92 -6.43 -1.04 -14.43
C PRO A 92 -7.32 -1.34 -15.66
N ARG A 93 -8.55 -1.78 -15.41
CA ARG A 93 -9.53 -2.08 -16.47
C ARG A 93 -10.36 -0.84 -16.84
N GLU A 94 -11.17 -0.95 -17.90
CA GLU A 94 -12.06 0.15 -18.35
C GLU A 94 -13.13 0.55 -17.33
N SER A 95 -13.42 -0.30 -16.34
CA SER A 95 -14.32 -0.01 -15.21
C SER A 95 -13.90 1.19 -14.34
N VAL A 96 -12.71 1.73 -14.55
CA VAL A 96 -12.19 2.96 -13.92
C VAL A 96 -12.95 4.21 -14.37
N LYS A 97 -13.41 4.26 -15.63
CA LYS A 97 -14.02 5.46 -16.22
C LYS A 97 -15.27 5.90 -15.45
N ASP A 98 -15.38 7.21 -15.20
CA ASP A 98 -16.47 7.88 -14.50
C ASP A 98 -16.70 7.41 -13.05
N ARG A 99 -15.73 6.68 -12.46
CA ARG A 99 -15.82 6.12 -11.11
C ARG A 99 -14.97 6.91 -10.09
N VAL A 100 -15.40 6.84 -8.84
CA VAL A 100 -14.51 7.08 -7.69
C VAL A 100 -13.66 5.84 -7.50
N VAL A 101 -12.34 5.98 -7.51
CA VAL A 101 -11.38 4.87 -7.41
C VAL A 101 -10.57 5.03 -6.13
N LEU A 102 -10.63 4.03 -5.26
CA LEU A 102 -9.80 3.91 -4.06
C LEU A 102 -8.69 2.88 -4.29
N VAL A 103 -7.44 3.30 -4.24
CA VAL A 103 -6.28 2.41 -4.37
C VAL A 103 -5.73 2.07 -2.99
N LEU A 104 -5.56 0.78 -2.74
CA LEU A 104 -5.01 0.24 -1.49
C LEU A 104 -3.58 -0.23 -1.71
N ASP A 105 -2.63 0.22 -0.86
CA ASP A 105 -1.25 -0.27 -0.86
C ASP A 105 -0.76 -0.52 0.58
N ASP A 106 0.27 -1.35 0.74
CA ASP A 106 0.84 -1.65 2.07
C ASP A 106 1.65 -0.47 2.61
N ILE A 107 2.47 0.16 1.75
CA ILE A 107 3.33 1.27 2.15
C ILE A 107 3.51 2.31 1.04
N LEU A 108 3.41 3.58 1.42
CA LEU A 108 3.85 4.70 0.60
C LEU A 108 5.27 5.11 1.05
N ASP A 109 6.29 4.61 0.33
CA ASP A 109 7.69 4.95 0.59
C ASP A 109 8.03 6.30 -0.06
N GLU A 110 8.52 6.32 -1.29
CA GLU A 110 8.84 7.54 -2.04
C GLU A 110 7.63 8.19 -2.72
N GLY A 111 6.51 7.45 -2.85
CA GLY A 111 5.26 7.91 -3.46
C GLY A 111 5.21 7.83 -4.98
N GLU A 112 6.31 7.48 -5.66
CA GLU A 112 6.39 7.45 -7.12
C GLU A 112 5.46 6.40 -7.74
N THR A 113 5.35 5.21 -7.13
CA THR A 113 4.43 4.16 -7.59
C THR A 113 2.98 4.63 -7.53
N MET A 114 2.58 5.20 -6.39
CA MET A 114 1.22 5.69 -6.20
C MET A 114 0.91 6.88 -7.12
N ALA A 115 1.89 7.76 -7.38
CA ALA A 115 1.75 8.85 -8.34
C ALA A 115 1.51 8.32 -9.76
N ALA A 116 2.28 7.34 -10.20
CA ALA A 116 2.09 6.71 -11.53
C ALA A 116 0.73 6.01 -11.64
N ILE A 117 0.26 5.36 -10.57
CA ILE A 117 -1.09 4.76 -10.51
C ILE A 117 -2.15 5.85 -10.62
N ARG A 118 -2.04 6.93 -9.84
CA ARG A 118 -2.96 8.07 -9.87
C ARG A 118 -3.08 8.64 -11.28
N ASP A 119 -1.95 8.96 -11.88
CA ASP A 119 -1.91 9.59 -13.20
C ASP A 119 -2.57 8.68 -14.25
N ARG A 120 -2.25 7.37 -14.23
CA ARG A 120 -2.87 6.39 -15.14
C ARG A 120 -4.39 6.29 -14.93
N ILE A 121 -4.87 6.25 -13.69
CA ILE A 121 -6.29 6.14 -13.37
C ILE A 121 -7.05 7.41 -13.80
N LEU A 122 -6.47 8.59 -13.59
CA LEU A 122 -7.07 9.85 -14.03
C LEU A 122 -7.08 9.99 -15.56
N ASP A 123 -6.01 9.57 -16.23
CA ASP A 123 -5.94 9.53 -17.71
C ASP A 123 -6.99 8.60 -18.32
N MET A 124 -7.39 7.54 -17.62
CA MET A 124 -8.48 6.64 -18.02
C MET A 124 -9.87 7.22 -17.73
N GLY A 125 -9.97 8.43 -17.21
CA GLY A 125 -11.22 9.15 -17.00
C GLY A 125 -11.91 8.84 -15.69
N ALA A 126 -11.20 8.44 -14.64
CA ALA A 126 -11.77 8.35 -13.29
C ALA A 126 -12.32 9.71 -12.84
N LYS A 127 -13.47 9.68 -12.17
CA LYS A 127 -14.09 10.88 -11.60
C LYS A 127 -13.29 11.44 -10.41
N ARG A 128 -12.71 10.56 -9.61
CA ARG A 128 -11.87 10.90 -8.45
C ARG A 128 -10.92 9.75 -8.18
N PHE A 129 -9.66 10.07 -7.90
CA PHE A 129 -8.66 9.14 -7.37
C PHE A 129 -8.50 9.38 -5.89
N MET A 130 -8.38 8.30 -5.13
CA MET A 130 -8.04 8.31 -3.72
C MET A 130 -7.12 7.14 -3.40
N SER A 131 -6.34 7.28 -2.33
CA SER A 131 -5.39 6.27 -1.88
C SER A 131 -5.48 6.02 -0.38
N ALA A 132 -5.38 4.74 0.00
CA ALA A 132 -5.26 4.32 1.39
C ALA A 132 -4.05 3.41 1.54
N VAL A 133 -3.19 3.71 2.51
CA VAL A 133 -2.00 2.91 2.79
C VAL A 133 -1.94 2.54 4.28
N LEU A 134 -1.44 1.34 4.57
CA LEU A 134 -1.24 0.95 5.96
C LEU A 134 -0.12 1.79 6.59
N CYS A 135 0.97 2.02 5.84
CA CYS A 135 2.11 2.80 6.30
C CYS A 135 2.47 3.92 5.32
N GLU A 136 2.85 5.07 5.86
CA GLU A 136 3.57 6.11 5.13
C GLU A 136 4.94 6.32 5.77
N LYS A 137 6.02 6.17 5.00
CA LYS A 137 7.38 6.40 5.47
C LYS A 137 7.69 7.89 5.55
N THR A 138 8.27 8.34 6.66
CA THR A 138 8.77 9.73 6.79
C THR A 138 10.11 9.85 6.10
N LEU A 139 10.19 10.67 5.05
CA LEU A 139 11.43 10.95 4.32
C LEU A 139 11.81 12.41 4.46
N ALA A 140 13.12 12.72 4.38
CA ALA A 140 13.62 14.10 4.36
C ALA A 140 13.28 14.84 3.04
N LYS A 141 12.98 14.11 1.97
CA LYS A 141 12.61 14.67 0.66
C LYS A 141 11.10 14.77 0.49
N ALA A 142 10.66 15.76 -0.29
CA ALA A 142 9.25 15.86 -0.68
C ALA A 142 8.81 14.67 -1.53
N LYS A 143 7.57 14.24 -1.33
CA LYS A 143 6.92 13.19 -2.11
C LYS A 143 5.99 13.80 -3.16
N PRO A 144 5.75 13.11 -4.31
CA PRO A 144 4.83 13.58 -5.34
C PRO A 144 3.36 13.59 -4.93
N LEU A 145 3.03 12.83 -3.87
CA LEU A 145 1.72 12.83 -3.21
C LEU A 145 1.82 12.27 -1.80
N HIS A 146 0.78 12.55 -1.00
CA HIS A 146 0.50 11.89 0.27
C HIS A 146 -0.80 11.07 0.14
N PRO A 147 -0.99 9.99 0.91
CA PRO A 147 -2.21 9.21 0.86
C PRO A 147 -3.38 9.98 1.48
N ASP A 148 -4.61 9.75 0.98
CA ASP A 148 -5.83 10.31 1.55
C ASP A 148 -6.15 9.67 2.92
N PHE A 149 -5.83 8.37 3.05
CA PHE A 149 -5.99 7.62 4.30
C PHE A 149 -4.70 6.89 4.64
N CYS A 150 -4.22 7.08 5.86
CA CYS A 150 -2.97 6.50 6.35
C CYS A 150 -3.18 5.84 7.72
N GLY A 151 -2.73 4.61 7.84
CA GLY A 151 -2.76 3.88 9.11
C GLY A 151 -1.70 4.39 10.10
N PHE A 152 -0.46 4.43 9.65
CA PHE A 152 0.71 4.80 10.47
C PHE A 152 1.72 5.58 9.66
N THR A 153 2.35 6.55 10.33
CA THR A 153 3.61 7.13 9.85
C THR A 153 4.77 6.35 10.46
N VAL A 154 5.69 5.86 9.63
CA VAL A 154 6.84 5.05 10.05
C VAL A 154 8.16 5.73 9.71
N PRO A 155 9.26 5.46 10.46
CA PRO A 155 10.56 6.07 10.18
C PRO A 155 11.15 5.59 8.85
N ASP A 156 12.17 6.32 8.34
CA ASP A 156 12.95 5.91 7.16
C ASP A 156 13.90 4.76 7.51
N ARG A 157 13.33 3.61 7.77
CA ARG A 157 14.00 2.33 8.04
C ARG A 157 13.41 1.26 7.13
N TYR A 158 14.06 0.13 7.04
CA TYR A 158 13.47 -1.01 6.35
C TYR A 158 12.39 -1.64 7.23
N VAL A 159 11.12 -1.46 6.84
CA VAL A 159 9.95 -1.98 7.57
C VAL A 159 9.33 -3.16 6.84
N PHE A 160 8.75 -4.11 7.59
CA PHE A 160 8.11 -5.32 7.04
C PHE A 160 7.02 -5.84 7.98
N GLY A 161 6.21 -6.78 7.48
CA GLY A 161 5.00 -7.30 8.13
C GLY A 161 3.73 -6.70 7.56
N CYS A 162 2.58 -7.26 7.80
CA CYS A 162 1.28 -6.85 7.29
C CYS A 162 1.24 -6.65 5.77
N GLY A 163 1.90 -7.53 5.01
CA GLY A 163 2.01 -7.46 3.54
C GLY A 163 3.35 -6.96 3.03
N MET A 164 4.01 -6.03 3.73
CA MET A 164 5.37 -5.59 3.43
C MET A 164 6.37 -6.73 3.64
N ASP A 165 7.33 -6.88 2.74
CA ASP A 165 8.34 -7.93 2.83
C ASP A 165 9.73 -7.44 3.22
N ALA A 166 10.51 -8.36 3.80
CA ALA A 166 11.96 -8.25 3.89
C ALA A 166 12.60 -9.35 3.03
N LYS A 167 13.16 -8.98 1.87
CA LYS A 167 13.76 -9.91 0.88
C LYS A 167 12.81 -11.06 0.47
N GLY A 168 11.50 -10.77 0.35
CA GLY A 168 10.47 -11.75 0.00
C GLY A 168 9.86 -12.51 1.19
N TYR A 169 10.32 -12.27 2.42
CA TYR A 169 9.85 -12.95 3.64
C TYR A 169 8.94 -12.05 4.48
N TRP A 170 8.23 -12.64 5.43
CA TRP A 170 7.55 -12.01 6.55
C TRP A 170 6.33 -11.14 6.23
N ARG A 171 5.79 -11.19 5.01
CA ARG A 171 4.50 -10.52 4.68
C ARG A 171 3.34 -10.99 5.56
N ASN A 172 3.46 -12.18 6.13
CA ASN A 172 2.45 -12.86 6.94
C ASN A 172 2.43 -12.45 8.43
N LEU A 173 3.33 -11.59 8.87
CA LEU A 173 3.31 -11.11 10.26
C LEU A 173 2.12 -10.17 10.48
N PRO A 174 1.41 -10.28 11.62
CA PRO A 174 0.31 -9.37 11.96
C PRO A 174 0.78 -8.03 12.54
N THR A 175 2.09 -7.88 12.74
CA THR A 175 2.75 -6.69 13.31
C THR A 175 3.57 -5.99 12.25
N ILE A 176 3.95 -4.72 12.50
CA ILE A 176 4.93 -4.02 11.68
C ILE A 176 6.25 -3.99 12.45
N ARG A 177 7.30 -4.42 11.79
CA ARG A 177 8.66 -4.48 12.33
C ARG A 177 9.60 -3.62 11.51
N ALA A 178 10.68 -3.16 12.12
CA ALA A 178 11.75 -2.43 11.45
C ALA A 178 13.10 -3.10 11.71
N LEU A 179 13.97 -3.18 10.70
CA LEU A 179 15.34 -3.65 10.90
C LEU A 179 16.09 -2.72 11.85
N THR A 180 16.87 -3.31 12.79
CA THR A 180 17.67 -2.53 13.75
C THR A 180 18.98 -2.04 13.16
N ALA A 181 19.47 -2.67 12.10
CA ALA A 181 20.66 -2.29 11.35
C ALA A 181 20.47 -2.64 9.85
N ASN A 182 21.35 -2.13 8.98
CA ASN A 182 21.43 -2.58 7.59
C ASN A 182 22.03 -4.00 7.56
N ILE A 183 21.20 -4.99 7.26
CA ILE A 183 21.58 -6.41 7.18
C ILE A 183 21.79 -6.80 5.71
#